data_6c8f91f3214840ee99801e4df376e5ca
#
_entry.id   6c8f91f3214840ee99801e4df376e5ca
#
_cell.length_a   1.000
_cell.length_b   1.000
_cell.length_c   1.000
_cell.angle_alpha   90.00
_cell.angle_beta   90.00
_cell.angle_gamma   90.00
#
_symmetry.space_group_name_H-M   'P 1'
#
loop_
_entity.id
_entity.type
_entity.pdbx_description
1 polymer ?
#
loop_
_entity_poly.entity_id
_entity_poly.type
_entity_poly.pdbx_seq_one_letter_code
_entity_poly.pdbx_strand_id
1 'polypeptide(L)'
;GYLLAGLVYAAPAAAQFVPGIADLPMLEGLAAEPGGPVVFDTPEGRIVTTSLTGAIAEKAVRDFYGATLPQLGWQKLAAGHFRREGEILNLTIFPLPGNRIRLRFSLAPVPGPPSGQSP
;
A
#
# COMPACT_ATOMS: atom_id res chain seq x y z
N GLY A 1 -32.00 -31.64 0.17
CA GLY A 1 -31.59 -31.18 0.38
C GLY A 1 -30.94 -30.53 0.92
N TYR A 2 -30.55 -30.45 0.97
CA TYR A 2 -29.96 -29.98 1.46
C TYR A 2 -29.38 -29.12 1.04
N LEU A 3 -29.21 -28.67 1.19
CA LEU A 3 -28.81 -27.90 0.86
C LEU A 3 -27.91 -27.27 1.16
N LEU A 4 -27.23 -27.35 1.31
CA LEU A 4 -26.26 -26.89 1.59
C LEU A 4 -25.94 -25.90 0.99
N ALA A 5 -26.06 -25.81 0.66
CA ALA A 5 -25.98 -24.95 -0.04
C ALA A 5 -25.54 -23.78 0.43
N GLY A 6 -25.75 -23.47 1.10
CA GLY A 6 -25.45 -22.35 1.52
C GLY A 6 -24.18 -21.88 1.54
N LEU A 7 -23.43 -22.49 1.28
CA LEU A 7 -22.26 -22.15 1.43
C LEU A 7 -21.61 -21.51 0.48
N VAL A 8 -21.98 -21.03 -0.17
CA VAL A 8 -21.40 -20.40 -0.97
C VAL A 8 -20.87 -19.31 -0.52
N TYR A 9 -19.82 -19.05 -0.35
CA TYR A 9 -19.47 -17.92 -0.05
C TYR A 9 -18.84 -17.41 -1.14
N ALA A 10 -19.12 -16.39 -1.51
CA ALA A 10 -18.59 -15.72 -2.39
C ALA A 10 -17.30 -15.49 -2.02
N ALA A 11 -16.50 -15.94 -2.67
CA ALA A 11 -15.25 -15.62 -2.47
C ALA A 11 -15.18 -14.19 -2.65
N PRO A 12 -14.55 -13.54 -1.93
CA PRO A 12 -14.39 -12.20 -2.04
C PRO A 12 -13.85 -12.01 -3.37
N ALA A 13 -14.37 -11.20 -4.05
CA ALA A 13 -13.90 -10.85 -5.25
C ALA A 13 -12.48 -10.77 -5.09
N ALA A 14 -11.81 -11.32 -5.92
CA ALA A 14 -10.46 -11.42 -5.80
C ALA A 14 -9.93 -10.19 -5.25
N ALA A 15 -9.35 -10.28 -4.17
CA ALA A 15 -8.77 -9.18 -3.56
C ALA A 15 -7.82 -8.59 -4.50
N GLN A 16 -7.88 -7.32 -4.73
CA GLN A 16 -6.93 -6.67 -5.57
C GLN A 16 -5.79 -6.17 -4.72
N PHE A 17 -4.61 -6.22 -5.27
CA PHE A 17 -3.43 -5.74 -4.57
C PHE A 17 -2.83 -4.57 -5.30
N VAL A 18 -2.11 -3.76 -4.55
CA VAL A 18 -1.45 -2.59 -5.12
C VAL A 18 -0.32 -3.08 -6.02
N PRO A 19 -0.28 -2.63 -7.26
CA PRO A 19 0.77 -3.09 -8.17
C PRO A 19 2.16 -2.76 -7.64
N GLY A 20 3.05 -3.70 -7.73
CA GLY A 20 4.44 -3.49 -7.35
C GLY A 20 4.74 -3.78 -5.90
N ILE A 21 3.76 -3.88 -5.03
CA ILE A 21 4.00 -4.16 -3.63
C ILE A 21 3.18 -5.38 -3.25
N ALA A 22 3.86 -6.47 -3.02
CA ALA A 22 3.20 -7.73 -2.71
C ALA A 22 2.42 -7.61 -1.42
N ASP A 23 1.38 -8.35 -1.30
CA ASP A 23 0.52 -8.45 -0.13
C ASP A 23 -0.05 -7.13 0.38
N LEU A 24 -0.01 -6.07 -0.39
CA LEU A 24 -0.60 -4.81 0.02
C LEU A 24 -1.98 -4.69 -0.64
N PRO A 25 -3.05 -4.76 0.14
CA PRO A 25 -4.37 -4.74 -0.47
C PRO A 25 -4.75 -3.36 -1.00
N MET A 26 -5.55 -3.35 -2.06
CA MET A 26 -6.01 -2.10 -2.62
C MET A 26 -7.40 -1.83 -2.09
N LEU A 27 -7.58 -0.68 -1.45
CA LEU A 27 -8.89 -0.31 -0.94
C LEU A 27 -9.87 -0.17 -2.09
N GLU A 28 -11.05 -0.72 -1.92
CA GLU A 28 -12.07 -0.64 -2.93
C GLU A 28 -12.40 0.81 -3.21
N GLY A 29 -12.53 1.20 -4.43
CA GLY A 29 -12.72 2.58 -4.82
C GLY A 29 -11.47 3.23 -5.38
N LEU A 30 -10.34 2.58 -5.21
CA LEU A 30 -9.10 3.07 -5.80
C LEU A 30 -8.74 2.20 -7.00
N ALA A 31 -8.05 2.79 -7.95
CA ALA A 31 -7.59 2.08 -9.13
C ALA A 31 -6.18 2.52 -9.46
N ALA A 32 -5.38 1.61 -9.96
CA ALA A 32 -4.00 1.92 -10.31
C ALA A 32 -3.96 2.94 -11.44
N GLU A 33 -3.05 3.89 -11.34
CA GLU A 33 -2.88 4.84 -12.41
C GLU A 33 -2.22 4.18 -13.61
N PRO A 34 -2.51 4.63 -14.80
CA PRO A 34 -1.85 4.09 -15.99
C PRO A 34 -0.34 4.27 -15.88
N GLY A 35 0.38 3.38 -16.45
CA GLY A 35 1.82 3.43 -16.40
C GLY A 35 2.42 2.47 -15.40
N GLY A 36 1.63 2.04 -14.45
CA GLY A 36 2.09 1.04 -13.51
C GLY A 36 3.10 1.55 -12.51
N PRO A 37 3.63 0.67 -11.70
CA PRO A 37 4.60 1.06 -10.70
C PRO A 37 5.96 1.34 -11.31
N VAL A 38 6.74 2.16 -10.63
CA VAL A 38 8.13 2.42 -11.00
C VAL A 38 8.98 1.67 -9.99
N VAL A 39 9.87 0.83 -10.48
CA VAL A 39 10.69 -0.01 -9.62
C VAL A 39 12.16 0.22 -9.96
N PHE A 40 12.95 0.47 -8.93
CA PHE A 40 14.39 0.58 -9.10
C PHE A 40 15.05 -0.43 -8.18
N ASP A 41 16.03 -1.15 -8.68
CA ASP A 41 16.80 -2.05 -7.85
C ASP A 41 18.07 -1.35 -7.42
N THR A 42 18.33 -1.39 -6.13
CA THR A 42 19.55 -0.80 -5.58
C THR A 42 20.30 -1.86 -4.79
N PRO A 43 21.56 -1.63 -4.45
CA PRO A 43 22.30 -2.60 -3.65
C PRO A 43 21.65 -2.89 -2.31
N GLU A 44 20.91 -1.94 -1.75
CA GLU A 44 20.26 -2.14 -0.48
C GLU A 44 18.90 -2.80 -0.60
N GLY A 45 18.35 -2.87 -1.78
CA GLY A 45 17.02 -3.44 -1.99
C GLY A 45 16.27 -2.66 -3.03
N ARG A 46 14.99 -2.95 -3.20
CA ARG A 46 14.27 -2.30 -4.25
C ARG A 46 13.48 -1.11 -3.75
N ILE A 47 13.32 -0.14 -4.60
CA ILE A 47 12.51 1.03 -4.33
C ILE A 47 11.33 0.96 -5.28
N VAL A 48 10.12 1.06 -4.76
CA VAL A 48 8.91 0.97 -5.55
C VAL A 48 8.06 2.20 -5.27
N THR A 49 7.57 2.82 -6.32
CA THR A 49 6.60 3.90 -6.20
C THR A 49 5.40 3.54 -7.05
N THR A 50 4.22 3.60 -6.49
CA THR A 50 3.02 3.29 -7.22
C THR A 50 1.90 4.22 -6.76
N SER A 51 1.01 4.58 -7.66
CA SER A 51 -0.03 5.54 -7.37
C SER A 51 -1.39 4.99 -7.76
N LEU A 52 -2.37 5.29 -6.93
CA LEU A 52 -3.75 4.91 -7.15
C LEU A 52 -4.60 6.16 -7.11
N THR A 53 -5.71 6.16 -7.80
CA THR A 53 -6.63 7.30 -7.75
C THR A 53 -8.04 6.80 -7.50
N GLY A 54 -8.87 7.63 -6.96
CA GLY A 54 -10.27 7.29 -6.79
C GLY A 54 -11.06 8.41 -6.14
N ALA A 55 -12.37 8.28 -6.23
CA ALA A 55 -13.28 9.22 -5.62
C ALA A 55 -13.61 8.68 -4.24
N ILE A 56 -12.70 8.83 -3.32
CA ILE A 56 -12.85 8.31 -1.99
C ILE A 56 -12.27 9.33 -1.01
N ALA A 57 -12.84 9.43 0.16
CA ALA A 57 -12.41 10.41 1.13
C ALA A 57 -11.06 10.06 1.70
N GLU A 58 -10.25 11.06 1.93
CA GLU A 58 -8.93 10.86 2.51
C GLU A 58 -9.03 10.11 3.83
N LYS A 59 -10.02 10.45 4.66
CA LYS A 59 -10.17 9.78 5.94
C LYS A 59 -10.40 8.29 5.76
N ALA A 60 -11.18 7.90 4.76
CA ALA A 60 -11.44 6.49 4.52
C ALA A 60 -10.15 5.75 4.15
N VAL A 61 -9.28 6.39 3.38
CA VAL A 61 -8.01 5.81 3.01
C VAL A 61 -7.13 5.65 4.25
N ARG A 62 -7.04 6.70 5.06
CA ARG A 62 -6.19 6.65 6.24
C ARG A 62 -6.71 5.63 7.24
N ASP A 63 -8.03 5.53 7.40
CA ASP A 63 -8.58 4.56 8.33
C ASP A 63 -8.34 3.13 7.85
N PHE A 64 -8.52 2.90 6.55
CA PHE A 64 -8.34 1.56 6.02
C PHE A 64 -6.89 1.09 6.18
N TYR A 65 -5.93 1.89 5.73
CA TYR A 65 -4.54 1.45 5.78
C TYR A 65 -3.99 1.51 7.20
N GLY A 66 -4.51 2.42 8.03
CA GLY A 66 -4.11 2.47 9.43
C GLY A 66 -4.56 1.23 10.20
N ALA A 67 -5.66 0.61 9.79
CA ALA A 67 -6.13 -0.60 10.44
C ALA A 67 -5.54 -1.85 9.78
N THR A 68 -5.30 -1.81 8.49
CA THR A 68 -4.90 -2.99 7.74
C THR A 68 -3.40 -3.25 7.82
N LEU A 69 -2.59 -2.22 7.70
CA LEU A 69 -1.14 -2.42 7.65
C LEU A 69 -0.59 -3.07 8.92
N PRO A 70 -1.03 -2.69 10.13
CA PRO A 70 -0.53 -3.39 11.29
C PRO A 70 -0.86 -4.88 11.29
N GLN A 71 -2.00 -5.26 10.72
CA GLN A 71 -2.36 -6.66 10.64
C GLN A 71 -1.45 -7.43 9.70
N LEU A 72 -0.79 -6.73 8.81
CA LEU A 72 0.14 -7.35 7.88
C LEU A 72 1.58 -7.26 8.37
N GLY A 73 1.76 -6.85 9.61
CA GLY A 73 3.10 -6.80 10.19
C GLY A 73 3.80 -5.47 10.09
N TRP A 74 3.13 -4.46 9.55
CA TRP A 74 3.76 -3.14 9.44
C TRP A 74 3.62 -2.39 10.76
N GLN A 75 4.71 -1.82 11.23
CA GLN A 75 4.71 -1.04 12.45
C GLN A 75 4.58 0.42 12.09
N LYS A 76 3.63 1.10 12.67
CA LYS A 76 3.43 2.49 12.38
C LYS A 76 4.48 3.32 13.08
N LEU A 77 5.19 4.14 12.33
CA LEU A 77 6.19 5.03 12.89
C LEU A 77 5.62 6.44 13.06
N ALA A 78 4.79 6.85 12.14
CA ALA A 78 4.13 8.14 12.17
C ALA A 78 2.98 8.05 11.18
N ALA A 79 2.18 9.09 11.09
CA ALA A 79 1.06 9.09 10.15
C ALA A 79 1.59 8.87 8.74
N GLY A 80 1.12 7.83 8.09
CA GLY A 80 1.55 7.53 6.73
C GLY A 80 2.93 6.91 6.61
N HIS A 81 3.56 6.54 7.71
CA HIS A 81 4.92 5.98 7.66
C HIS A 81 4.95 4.68 8.44
N PHE A 82 5.35 3.62 7.79
CA PHE A 82 5.34 2.29 8.39
C PHE A 82 6.64 1.55 8.09
N ARG A 83 6.99 0.62 8.93
CA ARG A 83 8.20 -0.16 8.78
C ARG A 83 7.93 -1.64 8.95
N ARG A 84 8.53 -2.46 8.13
CA ARG A 84 8.44 -3.92 8.27
C ARG A 84 9.69 -4.54 7.64
N GLU A 85 10.37 -5.37 8.40
CA GLU A 85 11.46 -6.21 7.87
C GLU A 85 12.46 -5.49 6.98
N GLY A 86 12.93 -4.40 7.45
CA GLY A 86 13.97 -3.69 6.71
C GLY A 86 13.46 -2.78 5.62
N GLU A 87 12.14 -2.59 5.54
CA GLU A 87 11.57 -1.69 4.55
C GLU A 87 10.70 -0.64 5.18
N ILE A 88 10.64 0.51 4.54
CA ILE A 88 9.77 1.62 4.94
C ILE A 88 8.72 1.79 3.86
N LEU A 89 7.47 1.88 4.27
CA LEU A 89 6.37 2.17 3.39
C LEU A 89 5.79 3.51 3.75
N ASN A 90 5.74 4.42 2.78
CA ASN A 90 5.16 5.73 3.00
C ASN A 90 3.91 5.88 2.14
N LEU A 91 2.89 6.49 2.71
CA LEU A 91 1.66 6.80 2.01
C LEU A 91 1.51 8.30 1.96
N THR A 92 1.28 8.84 0.78
CA THR A 92 1.04 10.27 0.61
C THR A 92 -0.26 10.45 -0.15
N ILE A 93 -1.13 11.31 0.34
CA ILE A 93 -2.43 11.53 -0.29
C ILE A 93 -2.45 12.95 -0.85
N PHE A 94 -2.82 13.04 -2.14
CA PHE A 94 -2.91 14.32 -2.82
C PHE A 94 -4.37 14.55 -3.22
N PRO A 95 -4.94 15.71 -2.93
CA PRO A 95 -6.28 15.99 -3.40
C PRO A 95 -6.27 16.23 -4.91
N LEU A 96 -7.29 15.79 -5.58
CA LEU A 96 -7.47 15.99 -6.99
C LEU A 96 -8.82 16.68 -7.23
N PRO A 97 -9.02 17.29 -8.38
CA PRO A 97 -10.30 17.91 -8.68
C PRO A 97 -11.43 16.88 -8.67
N GLY A 98 -12.61 17.32 -8.35
CA GLY A 98 -13.78 16.45 -8.42
C GLY A 98 -13.91 15.49 -7.25
N ASN A 99 -13.44 15.91 -6.10
CA ASN A 99 -13.54 15.07 -4.89
C ASN A 99 -12.84 13.73 -5.09
N ARG A 100 -11.74 13.75 -5.80
CA ARG A 100 -10.92 12.57 -6.01
C ARG A 100 -9.60 12.76 -5.30
N ILE A 101 -8.90 11.69 -5.08
CA ILE A 101 -7.57 11.76 -4.48
C ILE A 101 -6.62 10.87 -5.25
N ARG A 102 -5.34 11.16 -5.10
CA ARG A 102 -4.28 10.25 -5.53
C ARG A 102 -3.58 9.76 -4.28
N LEU A 103 -3.43 8.46 -4.15
CA LEU A 103 -2.70 7.86 -3.07
C LEU A 103 -1.41 7.31 -3.65
N ARG A 104 -0.28 7.78 -3.14
CA ARG A 104 1.02 7.28 -3.59
C ARG A 104 1.64 6.45 -2.50
N PHE A 105 2.07 5.25 -2.84
CA PHE A 105 2.85 4.42 -1.96
C PHE A 105 4.30 4.46 -2.41
N SER A 106 5.20 4.55 -1.46
CA SER A 106 6.63 4.50 -1.73
C SER A 106 7.22 3.47 -0.78
N LEU A 107 7.85 2.45 -1.33
CA LEU A 107 8.48 1.39 -0.55
C LEU A 107 9.98 1.46 -0.80
N ALA A 108 10.78 1.46 0.25
CA ALA A 108 12.23 1.55 0.11
C ALA A 108 12.90 0.82 1.26
N PRO A 109 14.14 0.39 1.08
CA PRO A 109 14.86 -0.22 2.19
C PRO A 109 15.09 0.81 3.29
N VAL A 110 15.12 0.36 4.51
CA VAL A 110 15.48 1.20 5.63
C VAL A 110 16.90 1.70 5.37
N PRO A 111 17.16 2.98 5.49
CA PRO A 111 18.50 3.48 5.24
C PRO A 111 19.48 2.85 6.22
N GLY A 112 20.55 2.36 5.69
CA GLY A 112 21.61 1.85 6.52
C GLY A 112 22.47 2.97 7.01
N PRO A 113 23.46 2.67 7.78
CA PRO A 113 24.38 3.68 8.22
C PRO A 113 25.04 4.27 7.00
N PRO A 114 25.28 5.53 7.01
CA PRO A 114 25.90 6.15 5.86
C PRO A 114 27.19 5.48 5.53
N SER A 115 27.43 5.20 4.29
CA SER A 115 28.59 4.53 3.94
C SER A 115 29.74 5.40 4.24
N GLY A 116 30.76 4.89 4.62
CA GLY A 116 31.87 5.63 4.94
C GLY A 116 31.83 6.29 6.21
N GLN A 117 30.89 6.08 6.98
CA GLN A 117 30.85 6.57 8.20
C GLN A 117 31.33 5.67 9.03
N SER A 118 32.20 5.01 8.78
CA SER A 118 32.63 4.09 9.66
C SER A 118 33.11 4.75 10.72
N PRO A 119 32.98 4.27 11.67
CA PRO A 119 33.47 4.78 12.88
C PRO A 119 34.88 4.79 12.87
#